data_15655df6401f40924a3ca9fa9222f7de
#
_entry.id   15655df6401f40924a3ca9fa9222f7de
#
_cell.length_a   1.000
_cell.length_b   1.000
_cell.length_c   1.000
_cell.angle_alpha   90.00
_cell.angle_beta   90.00
_cell.angle_gamma   90.00
#
_symmetry.space_group_name_H-M   'P 1'
#
loop_
_entity.id
_entity.type
_entity.pdbx_description
1 polymer ?
#
loop_
_entity_poly.entity_id
_entity_poly.type
_entity_poly.pdbx_seq_one_letter_code
_entity_poly.pdbx_strand_id
1 'polypeptide(L)' 'MPTFAIVDEGLKKEEKLYLLIERGSFWGMGYLPASQKVKNLYELKEKLEPYADNDFIRNSLYSFAEANPGKRLTLST' A
#
# COMPACT_ATOMS: atom_id res chain seq x y z
N MET A 1 13.77 -8.70 -0.94
CA MET A 1 12.99 -7.58 -1.46
C MET A 1 11.83 -7.27 -0.52
N PRO A 2 11.57 -6.01 -0.21
CA PRO A 2 10.59 -5.67 0.80
C PRO A 2 9.15 -5.85 0.33
N THR A 3 8.29 -6.19 1.30
CA THR A 3 6.85 -6.22 1.11
C THR A 3 6.23 -5.34 2.19
N PHE A 4 5.53 -4.31 1.77
CA PHE A 4 4.90 -3.37 2.69
C PHE A 4 3.78 -2.62 1.97
N ALA A 5 2.94 -1.98 2.73
CA ALA A 5 1.93 -1.09 2.17
C ALA A 5 2.21 0.34 2.64
N ILE A 6 1.81 1.29 1.81
CA ILE A 6 1.71 2.68 2.23
C ILE A 6 0.23 2.93 2.49
N VAL A 7 -0.06 3.50 3.65
CA VAL A 7 -1.43 3.84 4.03
C VAL A 7 -1.51 5.35 4.19
N ASP A 8 -2.30 5.99 3.35
CA ASP A 8 -2.42 7.44 3.33
C ASP A 8 -3.89 7.84 3.35
N GLU A 9 -4.14 9.11 3.34
CA GLU A 9 -5.50 9.63 3.35
C GLU A 9 -6.22 9.31 2.05
N GLY A 10 -7.49 8.91 2.16
CA GLY A 10 -8.32 8.65 1.01
C GLY A 10 -8.96 9.92 0.44
N LEU A 11 -9.82 9.73 -0.54
CA LEU A 11 -10.56 10.84 -1.14
C LEU A 11 -11.64 11.35 -0.20
N LYS A 12 -12.12 10.47 0.67
CA LYS A 12 -13.14 10.79 1.67
C LYS A 12 -12.57 10.57 3.06
N LYS A 13 -13.14 11.27 4.02
CA LYS A 13 -12.68 11.23 5.41
C LYS A 13 -12.73 9.83 6.02
N GLU A 14 -13.71 9.03 5.64
CA GLU A 14 -13.94 7.72 6.21
C GLU A 14 -13.18 6.59 5.51
N GLU A 15 -12.29 6.93 4.57
CA GLU A 15 -11.51 5.91 3.87
C GLU A 15 -10.03 6.24 3.85
N LYS A 16 -9.22 5.21 3.58
CA LYS A 16 -7.77 5.31 3.46
C LYS A 16 -7.34 4.74 2.12
N LEU A 17 -6.27 5.31 1.57
CA LEU A 17 -5.63 4.81 0.36
C LEU A 17 -4.54 3.83 0.77
N TYR A 18 -4.56 2.64 0.16
CA TYR A 18 -3.53 1.63 0.34
C TYR A 18 -2.78 1.43 -0.98
N LEU A 19 -1.46 1.46 -0.90
CA LEU A 19 -0.58 1.21 -2.05
C LEU A 19 0.35 0.07 -1.64
N LEU A 20 0.32 -1.03 -2.37
CA LEU A 20 1.04 -2.24 -2.00
C LEU A 20 2.32 -2.43 -2.82
N ILE A 21 3.43 -2.61 -2.11
CA ILE A 21 4.69 -3.07 -2.67
C ILE A 21 4.85 -4.52 -2.24
N GLU A 22 4.96 -5.42 -3.20
CA GLU A 22 5.18 -6.84 -2.91
C GLU A 22 6.48 -7.30 -3.55
N ARG A 23 7.38 -7.82 -2.73
CA ARG A 23 8.70 -8.29 -3.18
C ARG A 23 9.41 -7.26 -4.02
N GLY A 24 9.36 -6.02 -3.56
CA GLY A 24 10.05 -4.91 -4.22
C GLY A 24 9.32 -4.26 -5.37
N SER A 25 8.22 -4.80 -5.83
CA SER A 25 7.47 -4.30 -6.99
C SER A 25 6.13 -3.70 -6.57
N PHE A 26 5.69 -2.68 -7.31
CA PHE A 26 4.34 -2.15 -7.10
C PHE A 26 3.32 -3.18 -7.57
N TRP A 27 2.44 -3.60 -6.66
CA TRP A 27 1.44 -4.61 -6.95
C TRP A 27 0.07 -4.02 -7.29
N GLY A 28 -0.34 -3.00 -6.56
CA GLY A 28 -1.67 -2.44 -6.75
C GLY A 28 -2.05 -1.46 -5.66
N MET A 29 -3.28 -0.97 -5.75
CA MET A 29 -3.77 0.06 -4.83
C MET A 29 -5.28 0.00 -4.71
N GLY A 30 -5.81 0.69 -3.72
CA GLY A 30 -7.25 0.81 -3.53
C GLY A 30 -7.60 1.60 -2.30
N TYR A 31 -8.87 1.97 -2.21
CA TYR A 31 -9.41 2.68 -1.05
C TYR A 31 -10.17 1.72 -0.18
N LEU A 32 -9.89 1.74 1.12
CA LEU A 32 -10.56 0.89 2.09
C LEU A 32 -11.17 1.76 3.18
N PRO A 33 -12.24 1.29 3.85
CA PRO A 33 -12.77 2.01 5.00
C PRO A 33 -11.67 2.29 6.03
N ALA A 34 -11.67 3.47 6.61
CA ALA A 34 -10.67 3.83 7.62
C ALA A 34 -10.70 2.88 8.81
N SER A 35 -11.84 2.26 9.07
CA SER A 35 -12.01 1.30 10.15
C SER A 35 -11.50 -0.10 9.81
N GLN A 36 -11.16 -0.34 8.54
CA GLN A 36 -10.68 -1.66 8.10
C GLN A 36 -9.34 -1.99 8.73
N LYS A 37 -9.26 -3.14 9.37
CA LYS A 37 -8.00 -3.64 9.91
C LYS A 37 -7.45 -4.67 8.95
N VAL A 38 -6.24 -4.38 8.45
CA VAL A 38 -5.54 -5.27 7.52
C VAL A 38 -4.56 -6.09 8.34
N LYS A 39 -4.68 -7.41 8.31
CA LYS A 39 -3.86 -8.30 9.12
C LYS A 39 -2.67 -8.87 8.38
N ASN A 40 -2.84 -9.15 7.10
CA ASN A 40 -1.78 -9.79 6.34
C ASN A 40 -1.88 -9.44 4.86
N LEU A 41 -0.87 -9.87 4.11
CA LEU A 41 -0.75 -9.60 2.69
C LEU A 41 -1.93 -10.15 1.88
N TYR A 42 -2.36 -11.36 2.18
CA TYR A 42 -3.43 -11.99 1.39
C TYR A 42 -4.74 -11.24 1.53
N GLU A 43 -5.06 -10.85 2.75
CA GLU A 43 -6.26 -10.09 3.02
C GLU A 43 -6.24 -8.77 2.28
N LEU A 44 -5.10 -8.08 2.27
CA LEU A 44 -4.98 -6.82 1.56
C LEU A 44 -5.13 -7.00 0.06
N LYS A 45 -4.47 -8.00 -0.51
CA LYS A 45 -4.54 -8.24 -1.96
C LYS A 45 -5.96 -8.51 -2.44
N GLU A 46 -6.79 -9.14 -1.62
CA GLU A 46 -8.18 -9.39 -1.98
C GLU A 46 -9.00 -8.10 -2.11
N LYS A 47 -8.55 -7.04 -1.47
CA LYS A 47 -9.29 -5.77 -1.41
C LYS A 47 -8.73 -4.70 -2.33
N LEU A 48 -7.59 -4.94 -2.96
CA LEU A 48 -6.94 -3.97 -3.84
C LEU A 48 -7.10 -4.34 -5.30
N GLU A 49 -6.96 -3.34 -6.17
CA GLU A 49 -6.90 -3.54 -7.60
C GLU A 49 -5.45 -3.72 -8.02
N PRO A 50 -5.13 -4.79 -8.78
CA PRO A 50 -3.77 -4.95 -9.30
C PRO A 50 -3.49 -3.97 -10.43
N TYR A 51 -2.25 -3.47 -10.47
CA TYR A 51 -1.79 -2.57 -11.52
C TYR A 51 -0.43 -3.04 -12.01
N ALA A 52 -0.06 -2.63 -13.22
CA ALA A 52 1.26 -2.95 -13.74
C ALA A 52 2.32 -2.16 -13.00
N ASP A 53 3.42 -2.83 -12.64
CA ASP A 53 4.56 -2.18 -12.03
C ASP A 53 5.30 -1.34 -13.08
N ASN A 54 5.86 -0.20 -12.65
CA ASN A 54 6.79 0.55 -13.48
C ASN A 54 7.77 1.29 -12.57
N ASP A 55 8.92 1.62 -13.14
CA ASP A 55 10.04 2.20 -12.39
C ASP A 55 9.68 3.52 -11.72
N PHE A 56 8.94 4.37 -12.42
CA PHE A 56 8.61 5.69 -11.90
C PHE A 56 7.71 5.57 -10.66
N ILE A 57 6.64 4.79 -10.75
CA ILE A 57 5.71 4.60 -9.63
C ILE A 57 6.44 3.93 -8.47
N ARG A 58 7.17 2.86 -8.75
CA ARG A 58 7.88 2.12 -7.71
C ARG A 58 8.86 3.01 -6.95
N ASN A 59 9.68 3.77 -7.68
CA ASN A 59 10.68 4.64 -7.06
C ASN A 59 10.03 5.78 -6.29
N SER A 60 8.91 6.32 -6.79
CA SER A 60 8.16 7.35 -6.09
C SER A 60 7.60 6.83 -4.77
N LEU A 61 7.11 5.60 -4.76
CA LEU A 61 6.57 4.98 -3.54
C LEU A 61 7.66 4.70 -2.52
N TYR A 62 8.84 4.25 -2.96
CA TYR A 62 9.96 4.06 -2.06
C TYR A 62 10.38 5.39 -1.40
N SER A 63 10.49 6.44 -2.20
CA SER A 63 10.85 7.75 -1.68
C SER A 63 9.82 8.28 -0.70
N PHE A 64 8.54 8.09 -1.02
CA PHE A 64 7.46 8.50 -0.12
C PHE A 64 7.51 7.75 1.20
N ALA A 65 7.71 6.44 1.15
CA ALA A 65 7.77 5.61 2.36
C ALA A 65 8.95 6.00 3.25
N GLU A 66 10.10 6.33 2.66
CA GLU A 66 11.25 6.80 3.42
C GLU A 66 10.95 8.13 4.11
N ALA A 67 10.30 9.05 3.41
CA ALA A 67 9.99 10.37 3.95
C ALA A 67 8.83 10.33 4.95
N ASN A 68 8.01 9.28 4.92
CA ASN A 68 6.81 9.16 5.75
C ASN A 68 6.74 7.81 6.44
N PRO A 69 7.68 7.50 7.34
CA PRO A 69 7.73 6.17 7.97
C PRO A 69 6.46 5.82 8.75
N GLY A 70 5.74 6.81 9.24
CA GLY A 70 4.48 6.58 9.94
C GLY A 70 3.35 6.09 9.04
N LYS A 71 3.52 6.21 7.72
CA LYS A 71 2.53 5.76 6.75
C LYS A 71 2.88 4.39 6.15
N ARG A 72 3.98 3.82 6.56
CA ARG A 72 4.42 2.52 6.09
C ARG A 72 3.91 1.42 7.01
N LEU A 73 3.22 0.45 6.43
CA LEU A 73 2.68 -0.70 7.13
C LEU A 73 3.42 -1.95 6.70
N THR A 74 4.12 -2.60 7.64
CA THR A 74 4.77 -3.87 7.38
C THR A 74 3.73 -4.99 7.46
N LEU A 75 3.74 -5.88 6.48
CA LEU A 75 2.75 -6.94 6.37
C LEU A 75 3.39 -8.30 6.60
N SER A 76 2.71 -9.14 7.36
CA SER A 76 3.11 -10.54 7.49
C SER A 76 2.65 -11.31 6.26
N THR A 77 3.42 -12.31 5.88
CA THR A 77 3.12 -13.14 4.71
C THR A 77 2.69 -14.54 5.13
#